data_1726de2d85c1fa1912e9f1b328cf80d0
#
_entry.id   1726de2d85c1fa1912e9f1b328cf80d0
#
_cell.length_a   1.000
_cell.length_b   1.000
_cell.length_c   1.000
_cell.angle_alpha   90.00
_cell.angle_beta   90.00
_cell.angle_gamma   90.00
#
_symmetry.space_group_name_H-M   'P 1'
#
loop_
_entity.id
_entity.type
_entity.pdbx_description
1 polymer ?
#
loop_
_entity_poly.entity_id
_entity_poly.type
_entity_poly.pdbx_seq_one_letter_code
_entity_poly.pdbx_strand_id
1 'polypeptide(L)'
;MLDEIGSGPQRSAHAMASADIDNILAQHWDTEILLPRQDLDPVIPGPRIMVNIDPTTSFVELGHRAASEYTLNYLQSMALQLVCRFLDNYTANPNSAGQHLQYIRGPGGTGKSRIIDALKRVFAARDQIHLLQITSTSGSAAAQIGGSTVHSACALDTHRSPNKQLPLFSEAKKWAWKQKLVFVIDKVSMLGGATLDNTNRHTQSLRDCHDKPFGGIPVVLLMGDFYQFAPVLETSVLVDRTVDPAFAVSMGQATISHHRGHSL
;
A
#
# COMPACT_ATOMS: atom_id res chain seq x y z
N MET A 1 -56.49 -4.25 1.04
CA MET A 1 -55.57 -5.26 1.59
C MET A 1 -54.24 -5.02 0.90
N LEU A 2 -53.41 -4.19 1.49
CA LEU A 2 -52.05 -3.94 1.06
C LEU A 2 -51.16 -4.43 2.19
N ASP A 3 -50.51 -5.56 1.94
CA ASP A 3 -49.66 -6.20 2.91
C ASP A 3 -48.29 -5.50 3.02
N GLU A 4 -47.89 -5.38 4.24
CA GLU A 4 -46.67 -4.78 4.74
C GLU A 4 -45.42 -5.46 4.15
N ILE A 5 -44.61 -4.67 3.44
CA ILE A 5 -43.25 -5.06 3.14
C ILE A 5 -42.41 -4.63 4.36
N GLY A 6 -42.03 -5.63 5.14
CA GLY A 6 -41.20 -5.49 6.32
C GLY A 6 -39.86 -4.86 5.97
N SER A 7 -39.60 -3.72 6.57
CA SER A 7 -38.28 -3.09 6.63
C SER A 7 -37.33 -3.98 7.42
N GLY A 8 -36.44 -4.68 6.71
CA GLY A 8 -35.30 -5.34 7.33
C GLY A 8 -34.41 -4.30 8.03
N PRO A 9 -33.77 -4.65 9.14
CA PRO A 9 -32.97 -3.72 9.91
C PRO A 9 -31.79 -3.23 9.07
N GLN A 10 -31.78 -1.95 8.75
CA GLN A 10 -30.57 -1.27 8.28
C GLN A 10 -29.53 -1.40 9.40
N ARG A 11 -28.63 -2.35 9.24
CA ARG A 11 -27.42 -2.41 10.10
C ARG A 11 -26.62 -1.16 9.77
N SER A 12 -26.70 -0.20 10.67
CA SER A 12 -25.85 0.98 10.68
C SER A 12 -24.40 0.53 10.59
N ALA A 13 -23.68 1.00 9.58
CA ALA A 13 -22.25 0.78 9.37
C ALA A 13 -21.38 1.51 10.42
N HIS A 14 -21.88 1.67 11.64
CA HIS A 14 -21.23 2.37 12.71
C HIS A 14 -20.51 1.40 13.65
N ALA A 15 -19.20 1.60 13.70
CA ALA A 15 -18.30 1.18 14.77
C ALA A 15 -18.42 -0.30 15.18
N MET A 16 -17.78 -1.15 14.40
CA MET A 16 -17.34 -2.43 14.97
C MET A 16 -16.41 -2.12 16.15
N ALA A 17 -16.62 -2.80 17.26
CA ALA A 17 -15.77 -2.65 18.44
C ALA A 17 -14.31 -2.97 18.05
N SER A 18 -13.35 -2.29 18.67
CA SER A 18 -11.91 -2.49 18.44
C SER A 18 -11.52 -3.98 18.52
N ALA A 19 -12.17 -4.73 19.40
CA ALA A 19 -11.97 -6.17 19.57
C ALA A 19 -12.34 -7.02 18.34
N ASP A 20 -13.32 -6.61 17.53
CA ASP A 20 -13.72 -7.34 16.33
C ASP A 20 -12.69 -7.13 15.21
N ILE A 21 -12.16 -5.93 15.08
CA ILE A 21 -11.05 -5.63 14.15
C ILE A 21 -9.82 -6.42 14.56
N ASP A 22 -9.50 -6.45 15.83
CA ASP A 22 -8.34 -7.16 16.38
C ASP A 22 -8.40 -8.67 16.11
N ASN A 23 -9.58 -9.29 16.23
CA ASN A 23 -9.76 -10.71 15.93
C ASN A 23 -9.57 -11.02 14.43
N ILE A 24 -10.09 -10.16 13.53
CA ILE A 24 -9.93 -10.33 12.09
C ILE A 24 -8.46 -10.11 11.69
N LEU A 25 -7.81 -9.08 12.26
CA LEU A 25 -6.41 -8.78 12.00
C LEU A 25 -5.47 -9.90 12.45
N ALA A 26 -5.81 -10.62 13.53
CA ALA A 26 -5.01 -11.75 14.01
C ALA A 26 -5.01 -12.96 13.04
N GLN A 27 -6.02 -13.08 12.17
CA GLN A 27 -6.22 -14.21 11.28
C GLN A 27 -5.75 -13.96 9.83
N HIS A 28 -5.51 -12.70 9.45
CA HIS A 28 -5.27 -12.32 8.04
C HIS A 28 -4.00 -11.46 7.89
N TRP A 29 -2.84 -12.08 8.02
CA TRP A 29 -1.58 -11.50 7.59
C TRP A 29 -1.45 -11.67 6.07
N ASP A 30 -1.01 -10.63 5.37
CA ASP A 30 -0.81 -10.63 3.91
C ASP A 30 -2.09 -10.86 3.07
N THR A 31 -3.19 -10.22 3.46
CA THR A 31 -4.48 -10.42 2.80
C THR A 31 -4.74 -9.41 1.69
N GLU A 32 -5.25 -9.91 0.56
CA GLU A 32 -5.85 -9.05 -0.46
C GLU A 32 -7.16 -8.47 0.07
N ILE A 33 -7.25 -7.15 0.22
CA ILE A 33 -8.49 -6.47 0.62
C ILE A 33 -9.17 -5.87 -0.59
N LEU A 34 -10.36 -6.38 -0.91
CA LEU A 34 -11.22 -5.84 -1.96
C LEU A 34 -12.07 -4.70 -1.40
N LEU A 35 -11.83 -3.49 -1.89
CA LEU A 35 -12.66 -2.34 -1.54
C LEU A 35 -13.89 -2.26 -2.47
N PRO A 36 -15.12 -2.27 -1.95
CA PRO A 36 -16.33 -2.08 -2.75
C PRO A 36 -16.39 -0.67 -3.32
N ARG A 37 -17.09 -0.53 -4.44
CA ARG A 37 -17.39 0.79 -5.02
C ARG A 37 -18.32 1.55 -4.07
N GLN A 38 -17.96 2.79 -3.74
CA GLN A 38 -18.80 3.69 -2.94
C GLN A 38 -19.14 4.91 -3.79
N ASP A 39 -20.41 5.18 -3.92
CA ASP A 39 -20.90 6.48 -4.36
C ASP A 39 -20.84 7.40 -3.13
N LEU A 40 -19.78 8.19 -3.04
CA LEU A 40 -19.56 9.11 -1.92
C LEU A 40 -19.88 10.52 -2.36
N ASP A 41 -20.83 11.14 -1.66
CA ASP A 41 -20.96 12.59 -1.66
C ASP A 41 -19.66 13.24 -1.18
N PRO A 42 -19.26 14.39 -1.73
CA PRO A 42 -18.06 15.08 -1.31
C PRO A 42 -18.17 15.49 0.17
N VAL A 43 -17.46 14.81 1.04
CA VAL A 43 -17.40 15.18 2.47
C VAL A 43 -16.55 16.44 2.59
N ILE A 44 -17.17 17.55 2.97
CA ILE A 44 -16.49 18.81 3.32
C ILE A 44 -15.73 18.54 4.64
N PRO A 45 -14.40 18.65 4.66
CA PRO A 45 -13.65 18.45 5.90
C PRO A 45 -14.07 19.53 6.92
N GLY A 46 -14.57 19.09 8.07
CA GLY A 46 -14.82 19.99 9.20
C GLY A 46 -13.53 20.64 9.72
N PRO A 47 -13.62 21.64 10.62
CA PRO A 47 -12.44 22.30 11.17
C PRO A 47 -11.52 21.28 11.84
N ARG A 48 -10.25 21.25 11.40
CA ARG A 48 -9.23 20.36 11.96
C ARG A 48 -8.87 20.82 13.36
N ILE A 49 -9.30 20.07 14.37
CA ILE A 49 -8.85 20.27 15.74
C ILE A 49 -7.39 19.78 15.78
N MET A 50 -6.46 20.71 16.01
CA MET A 50 -5.05 20.37 16.27
C MET A 50 -4.95 19.75 17.66
N VAL A 51 -5.07 18.43 17.74
CA VAL A 51 -4.78 17.70 18.97
C VAL A 51 -3.28 17.51 19.06
N ASN A 52 -2.68 17.98 20.14
CA ASN A 52 -1.27 17.74 20.43
C ASN A 52 -1.12 16.24 20.77
N ILE A 53 -0.61 15.45 19.83
CA ILE A 53 -0.47 14.01 19.98
C ILE A 53 0.96 13.73 20.43
N ASP A 54 1.09 12.95 21.50
CA ASP A 54 2.39 12.48 21.97
C ASP A 54 3.05 11.63 20.87
N PRO A 55 4.29 11.91 20.46
CA PRO A 55 5.02 11.11 19.46
C PRO A 55 5.18 9.63 19.84
N THR A 56 4.98 9.27 21.10
CA THR A 56 5.02 7.89 21.60
C THR A 56 3.71 7.13 21.40
N THR A 57 2.63 7.81 21.00
CA THR A 57 1.34 7.15 20.74
C THR A 57 1.50 6.06 19.68
N SER A 58 0.90 4.88 19.90
CA SER A 58 1.02 3.72 19.00
C SER A 58 0.46 4.01 17.61
N PHE A 59 1.00 3.33 16.59
CA PHE A 59 0.45 3.41 15.23
C PHE A 59 -1.00 2.94 15.17
N VAL A 60 -1.37 1.89 15.93
CA VAL A 60 -2.74 1.38 16.01
C VAL A 60 -3.69 2.44 16.52
N GLU A 61 -3.37 3.13 17.62
CA GLU A 61 -4.23 4.18 18.18
C GLU A 61 -4.38 5.35 17.20
N LEU A 62 -3.28 5.79 16.58
CA LEU A 62 -3.30 6.84 15.56
C LEU A 62 -4.07 6.40 14.31
N GLY A 63 -3.96 5.12 13.95
CA GLY A 63 -4.73 4.52 12.87
C GLY A 63 -6.23 4.56 13.11
N HIS A 64 -6.70 4.26 14.33
CA HIS A 64 -8.11 4.39 14.70
C HIS A 64 -8.59 5.85 14.62
N ARG A 65 -7.80 6.79 15.13
CA ARG A 65 -8.12 8.23 15.05
C ARG A 65 -8.19 8.70 13.60
N ALA A 66 -7.20 8.32 12.77
CA ALA A 66 -7.18 8.67 11.35
C ALA A 66 -8.33 8.02 10.58
N ALA A 67 -8.68 6.77 10.87
CA ALA A 67 -9.82 6.09 10.25
C ALA A 67 -11.14 6.82 10.54
N SER A 68 -11.34 7.31 11.75
CA SER A 68 -12.48 8.12 12.12
C SER A 68 -12.45 9.51 11.46
N GLU A 69 -11.32 10.22 11.51
CA GLU A 69 -11.13 11.55 10.91
C GLU A 69 -11.42 11.53 9.39
N TYR A 70 -10.95 10.50 8.69
CA TYR A 70 -11.16 10.34 7.25
C TYR A 70 -12.42 9.55 6.90
N THR A 71 -13.26 9.22 7.87
CA THR A 71 -14.51 8.46 7.67
C THR A 71 -14.29 7.21 6.81
N LEU A 72 -13.26 6.43 7.13
CA LEU A 72 -12.96 5.20 6.41
C LEU A 72 -14.06 4.18 6.64
N ASN A 73 -14.47 3.46 5.58
CA ASN A 73 -15.35 2.32 5.76
C ASN A 73 -14.61 1.15 6.44
N TYR A 74 -15.36 0.08 6.75
CA TYR A 74 -14.82 -1.07 7.46
C TYR A 74 -13.57 -1.67 6.78
N LEU A 75 -13.62 -1.95 5.47
CA LEU A 75 -12.49 -2.56 4.76
C LEU A 75 -11.29 -1.60 4.62
N GLN A 76 -11.55 -0.32 4.41
CA GLN A 76 -10.49 0.69 4.38
C GLN A 76 -9.81 0.83 5.76
N SER A 77 -10.62 0.82 6.84
CA SER A 77 -10.12 0.88 8.20
C SER A 77 -9.30 -0.37 8.53
N MET A 78 -9.79 -1.55 8.16
CA MET A 78 -9.06 -2.81 8.33
C MET A 78 -7.72 -2.79 7.59
N ALA A 79 -7.69 -2.32 6.33
CA ALA A 79 -6.46 -2.20 5.57
C ALA A 79 -5.43 -1.30 6.26
N LEU A 80 -5.87 -0.16 6.80
CA LEU A 80 -5.01 0.75 7.56
C LEU A 80 -4.52 0.12 8.87
N GLN A 81 -5.41 -0.57 9.59
CA GLN A 81 -5.07 -1.17 10.90
C GLN A 81 -4.06 -2.33 10.78
N LEU A 82 -4.11 -3.12 9.70
CA LEU A 82 -3.10 -4.14 9.41
C LEU A 82 -1.69 -3.52 9.35
N VAL A 83 -1.57 -2.41 8.61
CA VAL A 83 -0.32 -1.65 8.49
C VAL A 83 0.13 -1.11 9.86
N CYS A 84 -0.79 -0.46 10.59
CA CYS A 84 -0.49 0.16 11.89
C CYS A 84 -0.03 -0.88 12.91
N ARG A 85 -0.74 -2.02 13.01
CA ARG A 85 -0.36 -3.13 13.89
C ARG A 85 1.01 -3.69 13.55
N PHE A 86 1.28 -3.89 12.24
CA PHE A 86 2.60 -4.35 11.82
C PHE A 86 3.69 -3.35 12.21
N LEU A 87 3.46 -2.06 12.04
CA LEU A 87 4.43 -1.01 12.40
C LEU A 87 4.70 -0.96 13.90
N ASP A 88 3.69 -1.15 14.76
CA ASP A 88 3.91 -1.24 16.20
C ASP A 88 4.75 -2.47 16.56
N ASN A 89 4.46 -3.64 15.98
CA ASN A 89 5.27 -4.84 16.16
C ASN A 89 6.71 -4.67 15.64
N TYR A 90 6.86 -4.06 14.47
CA TYR A 90 8.17 -3.80 13.88
C TYR A 90 8.98 -2.82 14.75
N THR A 91 8.35 -1.78 15.28
CA THR A 91 9.02 -0.80 16.15
C THR A 91 9.48 -1.46 17.45
N ALA A 92 8.67 -2.38 18.00
CA ALA A 92 9.03 -3.12 19.23
C ALA A 92 10.14 -4.16 18.97
N ASN A 93 10.11 -4.86 17.82
CA ASN A 93 11.01 -5.98 17.52
C ASN A 93 11.46 -5.99 16.04
N PRO A 94 12.32 -5.06 15.60
CA PRO A 94 12.66 -4.90 14.18
C PRO A 94 13.27 -6.15 13.54
N ASN A 95 14.00 -6.94 14.31
CA ASN A 95 14.74 -8.11 13.81
C ASN A 95 13.86 -9.36 13.62
N SER A 96 12.69 -9.40 14.28
CA SER A 96 11.79 -10.57 14.23
C SER A 96 10.49 -10.32 13.48
N ALA A 97 10.12 -9.06 13.23
CA ALA A 97 8.82 -8.70 12.67
C ALA A 97 8.63 -9.09 11.20
N GLY A 98 9.72 -9.41 10.49
CA GLY A 98 9.63 -9.74 9.06
C GLY A 98 9.29 -8.52 8.19
N GLN A 99 8.47 -8.74 7.15
CA GLN A 99 8.07 -7.75 6.16
C GLN A 99 6.58 -7.92 5.85
N HIS A 100 5.83 -6.81 5.77
CA HIS A 100 4.41 -6.81 5.43
C HIS A 100 4.21 -6.32 3.99
N LEU A 101 3.78 -7.23 3.11
CA LEU A 101 3.43 -6.93 1.73
C LEU A 101 1.91 -7.05 1.58
N GLN A 102 1.24 -5.96 1.23
CA GLN A 102 -0.21 -5.92 1.15
C GLN A 102 -0.67 -5.38 -0.21
N TYR A 103 -1.59 -6.10 -0.86
CA TYR A 103 -2.28 -5.63 -2.04
C TYR A 103 -3.70 -5.16 -1.69
N ILE A 104 -3.99 -3.89 -1.97
CA ILE A 104 -5.30 -3.29 -1.75
C ILE A 104 -5.98 -3.09 -3.10
N ARG A 105 -6.93 -3.98 -3.40
CA ARG A 105 -7.71 -3.97 -4.63
C ARG A 105 -9.01 -3.20 -4.44
N GLY A 106 -9.46 -2.53 -5.50
CA GLY A 106 -10.79 -1.93 -5.56
C GLY A 106 -10.97 -1.13 -6.85
N PRO A 107 -12.20 -1.08 -7.39
CA PRO A 107 -12.53 -0.27 -8.57
C PRO A 107 -12.18 1.22 -8.39
N GLY A 108 -12.24 1.98 -9.48
CA GLY A 108 -12.13 3.43 -9.42
C GLY A 108 -13.20 4.02 -8.49
N GLY A 109 -12.86 5.03 -7.71
CA GLY A 109 -13.80 5.68 -6.79
C GLY A 109 -14.08 4.96 -5.47
N THR A 110 -13.47 3.80 -5.20
CA THR A 110 -13.66 3.06 -3.92
C THR A 110 -12.93 3.67 -2.72
N GLY A 111 -12.29 4.81 -2.89
CA GLY A 111 -11.62 5.53 -1.81
C GLY A 111 -10.26 4.97 -1.40
N LYS A 112 -9.53 4.24 -2.26
CA LYS A 112 -8.16 3.79 -1.98
C LYS A 112 -7.24 4.93 -1.56
N SER A 113 -7.33 6.09 -2.21
CA SER A 113 -6.53 7.28 -1.89
C SER A 113 -6.82 7.81 -0.48
N ARG A 114 -8.02 7.60 0.08
CA ARG A 114 -8.33 7.98 1.47
C ARG A 114 -7.52 7.19 2.49
N ILE A 115 -7.19 5.92 2.19
CA ILE A 115 -6.29 5.12 3.03
C ILE A 115 -4.88 5.75 3.04
N ILE A 116 -4.42 6.23 1.86
CA ILE A 116 -3.12 6.94 1.76
C ILE A 116 -3.14 8.21 2.60
N ASP A 117 -4.23 9.00 2.53
CA ASP A 117 -4.34 10.24 3.30
C ASP A 117 -4.42 9.98 4.81
N ALA A 118 -5.16 8.95 5.23
CA ALA A 118 -5.18 8.50 6.62
C ALA A 118 -3.80 8.02 7.09
N LEU A 119 -3.08 7.27 6.25
CA LEU A 119 -1.72 6.83 6.55
C LEU A 119 -0.76 8.02 6.70
N LYS A 120 -0.83 9.02 5.82
CA LYS A 120 -0.07 10.29 5.97
C LYS A 120 -0.37 10.96 7.31
N ARG A 121 -1.65 11.00 7.71
CA ARG A 121 -2.08 11.58 8.97
C ARG A 121 -1.46 10.89 10.17
N VAL A 122 -1.40 9.53 10.13
CA VAL A 122 -0.74 8.72 11.15
C VAL A 122 0.75 9.09 11.27
N PHE A 123 1.47 9.12 10.16
CA PHE A 123 2.90 9.45 10.16
C PHE A 123 3.17 10.91 10.52
N ALA A 124 2.33 11.85 10.08
CA ALA A 124 2.44 13.26 10.44
C ALA A 124 2.22 13.49 11.94
N ALA A 125 1.31 12.74 12.57
CA ALA A 125 1.07 12.83 14.01
C ALA A 125 2.28 12.41 14.86
N ARG A 126 3.17 11.61 14.29
CA ARG A 126 4.43 11.17 14.93
C ARG A 126 5.65 11.98 14.49
N ASP A 127 5.46 13.02 13.67
CA ASP A 127 6.55 13.76 13.00
C ASP A 127 7.47 12.86 12.16
N GLN A 128 6.90 11.77 11.61
CA GLN A 128 7.60 10.70 10.89
C GLN A 128 7.23 10.63 9.40
N ILE A 129 6.65 11.68 8.83
CA ILE A 129 6.21 11.68 7.42
C ILE A 129 7.35 11.36 6.44
N HIS A 130 8.59 11.69 6.80
CA HIS A 130 9.77 11.39 6.01
C HIS A 130 10.08 9.88 5.88
N LEU A 131 9.52 9.03 6.74
CA LEU A 131 9.67 7.57 6.70
C LEU A 131 8.68 6.91 5.72
N LEU A 132 7.71 7.67 5.21
CA LEU A 132 6.72 7.22 4.25
C LEU A 132 7.17 7.60 2.83
N GLN A 133 7.19 6.62 1.93
CA GLN A 133 7.42 6.85 0.49
C GLN A 133 6.13 6.55 -0.27
N ILE A 134 5.52 7.57 -0.84
CA ILE A 134 4.29 7.44 -1.62
C ILE A 134 4.62 7.62 -3.09
N THR A 135 4.18 6.66 -3.91
CA THR A 135 4.42 6.71 -5.34
C THR A 135 3.17 6.30 -6.13
N SER A 136 3.13 6.71 -7.39
CA SER A 136 2.17 6.25 -8.37
C SER A 136 2.83 6.05 -9.73
N THR A 137 2.12 5.42 -10.67
CA THR A 137 2.64 5.09 -12.00
C THR A 137 2.68 6.27 -12.96
N SER A 138 1.88 7.32 -12.72
CA SER A 138 1.86 8.52 -13.55
C SER A 138 2.05 9.80 -12.74
N GLY A 139 2.53 10.87 -13.39
CA GLY A 139 2.72 12.17 -12.74
C GLY A 139 1.43 12.77 -12.19
N SER A 140 0.33 12.69 -12.94
CA SER A 140 -0.97 13.18 -12.51
C SER A 140 -1.52 12.42 -11.30
N ALA A 141 -1.42 11.09 -11.31
CA ALA A 141 -1.85 10.27 -10.17
C ALA A 141 -0.95 10.51 -8.95
N ALA A 142 0.36 10.65 -9.14
CA ALA A 142 1.30 10.97 -8.06
C ALA A 142 0.97 12.34 -7.41
N ALA A 143 0.66 13.36 -8.22
CA ALA A 143 0.28 14.67 -7.72
C ALA A 143 -1.02 14.63 -6.89
N GLN A 144 -2.02 13.85 -7.32
CA GLN A 144 -3.29 13.68 -6.58
C GLN A 144 -3.10 13.13 -5.18
N ILE A 145 -2.15 12.23 -4.99
CA ILE A 145 -1.87 11.61 -3.69
C ILE A 145 -0.71 12.30 -2.94
N GLY A 146 -0.20 13.42 -3.46
CA GLY A 146 0.92 14.14 -2.87
C GLY A 146 2.20 13.30 -2.76
N GLY A 147 2.46 12.47 -3.78
CA GLY A 147 3.61 11.59 -3.89
C GLY A 147 4.49 11.94 -5.09
N SER A 148 5.34 10.99 -5.49
CA SER A 148 6.18 11.07 -6.69
C SER A 148 5.87 9.89 -7.63
N THR A 149 6.38 9.91 -8.86
CA THR A 149 6.28 8.72 -9.71
C THR A 149 7.23 7.63 -9.23
N VAL A 150 6.87 6.35 -9.43
CA VAL A 150 7.75 5.20 -9.15
C VAL A 150 9.10 5.38 -9.85
N HIS A 151 9.08 5.81 -11.12
CA HIS A 151 10.29 6.07 -11.90
C HIS A 151 11.22 7.09 -11.23
N SER A 152 10.68 8.21 -10.81
CA SER A 152 11.47 9.26 -10.13
C SER A 152 12.00 8.81 -8.77
N ALA A 153 11.13 8.21 -7.94
CA ALA A 153 11.50 7.77 -6.60
C ALA A 153 12.63 6.73 -6.63
N CYS A 154 12.45 5.68 -7.47
CA CYS A 154 13.40 4.57 -7.57
C CYS A 154 14.52 4.81 -8.61
N ALA A 155 14.55 5.99 -9.27
CA ALA A 155 15.49 6.31 -10.34
C ALA A 155 15.50 5.26 -11.46
N LEU A 156 14.31 4.85 -11.89
CA LEU A 156 14.18 3.93 -13.01
C LEU A 156 14.45 4.66 -14.31
N ASP A 157 15.21 4.01 -15.17
CA ASP A 157 15.51 4.53 -16.51
C ASP A 157 14.28 4.35 -17.40
N THR A 158 13.91 5.38 -18.14
CA THR A 158 12.83 5.30 -19.14
C THR A 158 13.28 4.65 -20.44
N HIS A 159 14.59 4.49 -20.65
CA HIS A 159 15.14 3.85 -21.85
C HIS A 159 15.39 2.36 -21.58
N ARG A 160 14.65 1.52 -22.29
CA ARG A 160 14.79 0.05 -22.24
C ARG A 160 16.15 -0.37 -22.79
N SER A 161 17.06 -0.75 -21.92
CA SER A 161 18.25 -1.51 -22.31
C SER A 161 18.32 -2.77 -21.44
N PRO A 162 18.22 -3.97 -22.02
CA PRO A 162 18.14 -5.22 -21.25
C PRO A 162 19.40 -5.55 -20.45
N ASN A 163 20.53 -4.89 -20.74
CA ASN A 163 21.83 -5.16 -20.13
C ASN A 163 22.38 -4.00 -19.29
N LYS A 164 21.55 -3.06 -18.86
CA LYS A 164 22.05 -1.91 -18.12
C LYS A 164 22.35 -2.29 -16.66
N GLN A 165 23.59 -2.01 -16.25
CA GLN A 165 23.98 -2.11 -14.85
C GLN A 165 23.11 -1.15 -14.01
N LEU A 166 22.82 -1.56 -12.77
CA LEU A 166 22.10 -0.68 -11.84
C LEU A 166 22.86 0.65 -11.67
N PRO A 167 22.16 1.78 -11.62
CA PRO A 167 22.82 3.07 -11.45
C PRO A 167 23.53 3.11 -10.08
N LEU A 168 24.66 3.80 -10.06
CA LEU A 168 25.31 4.11 -8.78
C LEU A 168 24.50 5.17 -8.05
N PHE A 169 23.92 4.78 -6.93
CA PHE A 169 23.16 5.70 -6.09
C PHE A 169 24.08 6.48 -5.15
N SER A 170 23.79 7.78 -4.94
CA SER A 170 24.49 8.55 -3.94
C SER A 170 24.19 8.02 -2.52
N GLU A 171 25.17 8.14 -1.62
CA GLU A 171 25.01 7.70 -0.23
C GLU A 171 23.85 8.43 0.47
N ALA A 172 23.63 9.72 0.15
CA ALA A 172 22.48 10.47 0.67
C ALA A 172 21.14 9.83 0.25
N LYS A 173 21.02 9.38 -1.02
CA LYS A 173 19.81 8.70 -1.49
C LYS A 173 19.64 7.34 -0.84
N LYS A 174 20.71 6.55 -0.71
CA LYS A 174 20.70 5.27 0.01
C LYS A 174 20.28 5.45 1.46
N TRP A 175 20.86 6.42 2.15
CA TRP A 175 20.51 6.73 3.54
C TRP A 175 19.03 7.07 3.69
N ALA A 176 18.49 7.93 2.83
CA ALA A 176 17.08 8.29 2.84
C ALA A 176 16.18 7.06 2.64
N TRP A 177 16.56 6.12 1.75
CA TRP A 177 15.78 4.92 1.51
C TRP A 177 15.92 3.88 2.63
N LYS A 178 17.06 3.79 3.29
CA LYS A 178 17.26 2.90 4.45
C LYS A 178 16.33 3.22 5.61
N GLN A 179 15.90 4.49 5.72
CA GLN A 179 14.97 4.92 6.76
C GLN A 179 13.50 4.67 6.44
N LYS A 180 13.14 4.39 5.18
CA LYS A 180 11.73 4.20 4.81
C LYS A 180 11.12 3.00 5.53
N LEU A 181 10.00 3.23 6.21
CA LEU A 181 9.20 2.20 6.86
C LEU A 181 8.07 1.70 5.97
N VAL A 182 7.51 2.59 5.15
CA VAL A 182 6.39 2.26 4.28
C VAL A 182 6.67 2.74 2.85
N PHE A 183 6.44 1.86 1.90
CA PHE A 183 6.48 2.16 0.47
C PHE A 183 5.13 1.88 -0.16
N VAL A 184 4.49 2.90 -0.71
CA VAL A 184 3.19 2.81 -1.39
C VAL A 184 3.38 2.94 -2.89
N ILE A 185 2.83 1.99 -3.65
CA ILE A 185 2.73 2.05 -5.12
C ILE A 185 1.24 2.06 -5.49
N ASP A 186 0.72 3.24 -5.81
CA ASP A 186 -0.65 3.40 -6.31
C ASP A 186 -0.71 3.18 -7.82
N LYS A 187 -1.89 2.77 -8.30
CA LYS A 187 -2.16 2.41 -9.70
C LYS A 187 -1.27 1.27 -10.21
N VAL A 188 -1.00 0.28 -9.37
CA VAL A 188 -0.09 -0.84 -9.69
C VAL A 188 -0.49 -1.62 -10.96
N SER A 189 -1.78 -1.60 -11.36
CA SER A 189 -2.25 -2.23 -12.60
C SER A 189 -1.63 -1.64 -13.86
N MET A 190 -1.22 -0.37 -13.81
CA MET A 190 -0.53 0.31 -14.92
C MET A 190 0.99 0.08 -14.91
N LEU A 191 1.50 -0.61 -13.89
CA LEU A 191 2.90 -0.96 -13.79
C LEU A 191 3.13 -2.31 -14.48
N GLY A 192 4.01 -2.35 -15.45
CA GLY A 192 4.37 -3.62 -16.10
C GLY A 192 5.27 -4.47 -15.21
N GLY A 193 5.31 -5.77 -15.51
CA GLY A 193 6.12 -6.73 -14.77
C GLY A 193 7.61 -6.37 -14.75
N ALA A 194 8.15 -5.92 -15.88
CA ALA A 194 9.55 -5.49 -15.97
C ALA A 194 9.83 -4.23 -15.12
N THR A 195 8.90 -3.27 -15.12
CA THR A 195 9.03 -2.06 -14.29
C THR A 195 8.92 -2.39 -12.81
N LEU A 196 8.03 -3.31 -12.41
CA LEU A 196 7.94 -3.77 -11.02
C LEU A 196 9.21 -4.50 -10.57
N ASP A 197 9.79 -5.37 -11.43
CA ASP A 197 11.06 -6.02 -11.15
C ASP A 197 12.21 -5.00 -11.00
N ASN A 198 12.31 -4.04 -11.91
CA ASN A 198 13.30 -2.97 -11.80
C ASN A 198 13.10 -2.14 -10.52
N THR A 199 11.85 -1.87 -10.13
CA THR A 199 11.55 -1.19 -8.86
C THR A 199 12.07 -2.01 -7.68
N ASN A 200 11.83 -3.31 -7.68
CA ASN A 200 12.37 -4.23 -6.66
C ASN A 200 13.89 -4.20 -6.62
N ARG A 201 14.58 -4.39 -7.74
CA ARG A 201 16.06 -4.40 -7.83
C ARG A 201 16.69 -3.07 -7.42
N HIS A 202 16.09 -1.95 -7.82
CA HIS A 202 16.58 -0.62 -7.46
C HIS A 202 16.40 -0.35 -5.95
N THR A 203 15.28 -0.73 -5.36
CA THR A 203 15.07 -0.59 -3.92
C THR A 203 15.99 -1.51 -3.12
N GLN A 204 16.26 -2.72 -3.58
CA GLN A 204 17.27 -3.60 -3.00
C GLN A 204 18.67 -2.95 -3.00
N SER A 205 19.08 -2.36 -4.12
CA SER A 205 20.37 -1.65 -4.21
C SER A 205 20.40 -0.35 -3.38
N LEU A 206 19.28 0.39 -3.33
CA LEU A 206 19.17 1.60 -2.50
C LEU A 206 19.28 1.31 -1.00
N ARG A 207 18.90 0.11 -0.58
CA ARG A 207 18.91 -0.31 0.83
C ARG A 207 20.05 -1.25 1.18
N ASP A 208 20.88 -1.62 0.19
CA ASP A 208 21.93 -2.63 0.33
C ASP A 208 21.40 -3.95 0.92
N CYS A 209 20.19 -4.38 0.48
CA CYS A 209 19.51 -5.58 0.97
C CYS A 209 18.94 -6.34 -0.24
N HIS A 210 19.64 -7.34 -0.72
CA HIS A 210 19.33 -8.06 -1.96
C HIS A 210 18.55 -9.35 -1.76
N ASP A 211 18.45 -9.83 -0.54
CA ASP A 211 17.82 -11.08 -0.13
C ASP A 211 16.32 -10.94 0.17
N LYS A 212 15.82 -9.70 0.28
CA LYS A 212 14.42 -9.40 0.62
C LYS A 212 13.74 -8.60 -0.48
N PRO A 213 12.43 -8.84 -0.74
CA PRO A 213 11.64 -8.04 -1.64
C PRO A 213 11.72 -6.55 -1.28
N PHE A 214 11.82 -5.70 -2.30
CA PHE A 214 11.93 -4.24 -2.15
C PHE A 214 12.99 -3.78 -1.14
N GLY A 215 14.09 -4.55 -1.03
CA GLY A 215 15.18 -4.22 -0.12
C GLY A 215 14.79 -4.28 1.36
N GLY A 216 13.84 -5.13 1.72
CA GLY A 216 13.40 -5.30 3.10
C GLY A 216 12.71 -4.08 3.70
N ILE A 217 12.05 -3.22 2.88
CA ILE A 217 11.18 -2.17 3.42
C ILE A 217 10.10 -2.83 4.28
N PRO A 218 9.93 -2.41 5.55
CA PRO A 218 9.04 -3.09 6.49
C PRO A 218 7.61 -3.28 5.98
N VAL A 219 7.05 -2.27 5.33
CA VAL A 219 5.71 -2.32 4.74
C VAL A 219 5.75 -1.91 3.28
N VAL A 220 5.19 -2.73 2.39
CA VAL A 220 4.96 -2.36 0.98
C VAL A 220 3.48 -2.50 0.66
N LEU A 221 2.87 -1.40 0.23
CA LEU A 221 1.46 -1.36 -0.17
C LEU A 221 1.36 -1.22 -1.68
N LEU A 222 0.79 -2.23 -2.31
CA LEU A 222 0.44 -2.20 -3.72
C LEU A 222 -1.05 -1.89 -3.83
N MET A 223 -1.41 -0.79 -4.49
CA MET A 223 -2.80 -0.34 -4.57
C MET A 223 -3.23 -0.19 -6.03
N GLY A 224 -4.40 -0.71 -6.38
CA GLY A 224 -4.87 -0.60 -7.75
C GLY A 224 -6.07 -1.49 -8.07
N ASP A 225 -6.36 -1.55 -9.37
CA ASP A 225 -7.42 -2.38 -9.91
C ASP A 225 -6.98 -2.91 -11.27
N PHE A 226 -6.69 -4.19 -11.36
CA PHE A 226 -6.24 -4.84 -12.59
C PHE A 226 -7.33 -4.97 -13.67
N TYR A 227 -8.57 -4.61 -13.37
CA TYR A 227 -9.64 -4.47 -14.35
C TYR A 227 -9.72 -3.06 -14.97
N GLN A 228 -8.87 -2.11 -14.50
CA GLN A 228 -8.71 -0.79 -15.11
C GLN A 228 -7.64 -0.83 -16.22
N PHE A 229 -6.92 0.27 -16.37
CA PHE A 229 -5.92 0.39 -17.42
C PHE A 229 -4.75 -0.59 -17.22
N ALA A 230 -4.44 -1.31 -18.28
CA ALA A 230 -3.25 -2.15 -18.34
C ALA A 230 -1.98 -1.30 -18.57
N PRO A 231 -0.78 -1.86 -18.33
CA PRO A 231 0.48 -1.20 -18.63
C PRO A 231 0.58 -0.86 -20.13
N VAL A 232 1.14 0.30 -20.43
CA VAL A 232 1.42 0.71 -21.81
C VAL A 232 2.77 0.13 -22.24
N LEU A 233 2.80 -0.61 -23.36
CA LEU A 233 4.00 -1.23 -23.95
C LEU A 233 4.74 -2.23 -23.02
N GLU A 234 4.08 -2.72 -21.98
CA GLU A 234 4.62 -3.74 -21.09
C GLU A 234 3.59 -4.85 -20.79
N THR A 235 4.09 -6.02 -20.38
CA THR A 235 3.25 -7.12 -19.97
C THR A 235 2.74 -6.88 -18.54
N SER A 236 1.46 -7.12 -18.32
CA SER A 236 0.85 -7.03 -16.98
C SER A 236 1.52 -8.01 -16.01
N VAL A 237 1.60 -7.62 -14.74
CA VAL A 237 2.08 -8.50 -13.66
C VAL A 237 1.18 -9.72 -13.41
N LEU A 238 -0.05 -9.72 -13.95
CA LEU A 238 -1.02 -10.82 -13.81
C LEU A 238 -1.01 -11.80 -14.99
N VAL A 239 -0.08 -11.71 -15.95
CA VAL A 239 -0.01 -12.68 -17.05
C VAL A 239 0.32 -14.06 -16.51
N ASP A 240 -0.46 -15.05 -16.95
CA ASP A 240 -0.29 -16.44 -16.54
C ASP A 240 1.06 -17.00 -17.04
N ARG A 241 1.79 -17.62 -16.14
CA ARG A 241 3.11 -18.23 -16.41
C ARG A 241 3.05 -19.43 -17.37
N THR A 242 1.87 -19.99 -17.61
CA THR A 242 1.69 -21.15 -18.48
C THR A 242 1.83 -20.84 -19.97
N VAL A 243 1.79 -19.55 -20.35
CA VAL A 243 1.73 -19.14 -21.75
C VAL A 243 3.12 -18.98 -22.38
N ASP A 244 4.16 -18.63 -21.65
CA ASP A 244 5.55 -18.64 -22.12
C ASP A 244 6.56 -18.60 -20.97
N PRO A 245 7.31 -19.70 -20.73
CA PRO A 245 8.32 -19.75 -19.68
C PRO A 245 9.46 -18.71 -19.85
N ALA A 246 9.74 -18.26 -21.08
CA ALA A 246 10.75 -17.25 -21.33
C ALA A 246 10.28 -15.83 -20.92
N PHE A 247 8.97 -15.58 -20.89
CA PHE A 247 8.37 -14.35 -20.39
C PHE A 247 8.11 -14.36 -18.88
N ALA A 248 8.10 -15.53 -18.27
CA ALA A 248 7.99 -15.70 -16.81
C ALA A 248 9.17 -15.08 -16.04
N VAL A 249 10.19 -14.63 -16.73
CA VAL A 249 11.41 -14.00 -16.18
C VAL A 249 11.21 -12.53 -15.78
N SER A 250 10.03 -11.95 -15.93
CA SER A 250 9.81 -10.72 -15.18
C SER A 250 9.62 -11.11 -13.70
N MET A 251 10.68 -10.99 -12.92
CA MET A 251 10.74 -11.32 -11.50
C MET A 251 9.71 -10.58 -10.64
N GLY A 252 9.04 -9.57 -11.19
CA GLY A 252 7.87 -8.93 -10.59
C GLY A 252 6.73 -9.91 -10.30
N GLN A 253 6.53 -10.92 -11.16
CA GLN A 253 5.57 -11.99 -10.89
C GLN A 253 6.04 -12.91 -9.76
N ALA A 254 7.36 -13.16 -9.67
CA ALA A 254 7.94 -13.93 -8.59
C ALA A 254 7.81 -13.20 -7.24
N THR A 255 7.95 -11.89 -7.21
CA THR A 255 7.82 -11.08 -6.00
C THR A 255 6.38 -11.11 -5.45
N ILE A 256 5.37 -11.06 -6.33
CA ILE A 256 3.95 -11.14 -5.92
C ILE A 256 3.53 -12.59 -5.61
N SER A 257 4.09 -13.60 -6.29
CA SER A 257 3.67 -15.00 -6.15
C SER A 257 4.40 -15.78 -5.07
N HIS A 258 5.58 -15.33 -4.61
CA HIS A 258 6.27 -16.00 -3.51
C HIS A 258 5.48 -15.96 -2.20
N HIS A 259 4.57 -15.01 -2.05
CA HIS A 259 3.69 -14.91 -0.89
C HIS A 259 2.41 -15.76 -0.99
N ARG A 260 2.06 -16.30 -2.19
CA ARG A 260 0.93 -17.24 -2.32
C ARG A 260 1.27 -18.68 -1.93
N GLY A 261 2.55 -19.00 -1.73
CA GLY A 261 3.06 -20.37 -1.54
C GLY A 261 3.17 -20.85 -0.08
N HIS A 262 2.83 -20.03 0.89
CA HIS A 262 2.92 -20.41 2.31
C HIS A 262 1.57 -20.45 3.03
N SER A 263 0.46 -20.60 2.30
CA SER A 263 -0.85 -20.93 2.87
C SER A 263 -1.23 -22.35 2.42
N LEU A 264 -0.70 -23.34 3.08
CA LEU A 264 -1.23 -24.68 3.29
C LEU A 264 -0.92 -25.12 4.71
#